data_1f790b3f3c836cccf7c464d47ab43a4b
#
_entry.id   1f790b3f3c836cccf7c464d47ab43a4b
#
_cell.length_a   1.000
_cell.length_b   1.000
_cell.length_c   1.000
_cell.angle_alpha   90.00
_cell.angle_beta   90.00
_cell.angle_gamma   90.00
#
_symmetry.space_group_name_H-M   'P 1'
#
loop_
_entity.id
_entity.type
_entity.pdbx_description
1 polymer ?
#
loop_
_entity_poly.entity_id
_entity_poly.type
_entity_poly.pdbx_seq_one_letter_code
_entity_poly.pdbx_strand_id
1 'polypeptide(L)'
;LLTYAFVVFNLMYPGADFAGSIFGFAGFGLSLPEGWDSSNYNAGYTYFTDFIFQAMFAATAATIVSGAVAERIKLGPFITFSLLYVGICYPIVGMWKWGGGFLNELSTPFYDFAGSTIVHSVGGWGALVGAYLLGPRIGKYTPQGMKAIPGHNLPMATIGVFLLWFGWFGFNGGSVLSADPGSVSRVFVTTSLAAAAGAIGALIVSFLKFKTYDITMVLNGILAGLVGITAGADQMGVLDSVIIGFIGGGLIVFSVVFFDKIQIDDPVGAISVHLVGGIWGTLAVGIFGNLAGWGQLYSQLLGVAAVGLFCFATSWLIFFSLKRTTGIRVHENEETEGLDINEHSMRAYPDFASKD
;
A
#
# COMPACT_ATOMS: atom_id res chain seq x y z
N LEU A 1 7.86 -8.31 -10.26
CA LEU A 1 8.79 -9.43 -10.03
C LEU A 1 10.04 -9.35 -10.91
N LEU A 2 9.92 -9.24 -12.23
CA LEU A 2 11.09 -9.18 -13.12
C LEU A 2 12.02 -8.03 -12.77
N THR A 3 11.50 -6.81 -12.62
CA THR A 3 12.29 -5.63 -12.22
C THR A 3 12.94 -5.85 -10.85
N TYR A 4 12.21 -6.46 -9.93
CA TYR A 4 12.71 -6.76 -8.58
C TYR A 4 13.88 -7.73 -8.60
N ALA A 5 13.82 -8.76 -9.44
CA ALA A 5 14.91 -9.73 -9.62
C ALA A 5 16.16 -9.12 -10.27
N PHE A 6 15.98 -8.19 -11.21
CA PHE A 6 17.13 -7.65 -11.96
C PHE A 6 17.88 -6.55 -11.24
N VAL A 7 17.18 -5.67 -10.49
CA VAL A 7 17.78 -4.45 -9.94
C VAL A 7 17.42 -4.26 -8.48
N VAL A 8 16.16 -4.49 -8.11
CA VAL A 8 15.55 -3.89 -6.94
C VAL A 8 15.98 -4.55 -5.65
N PHE A 9 16.16 -5.88 -5.65
CA PHE A 9 16.57 -6.59 -4.44
C PHE A 9 17.94 -6.14 -3.96
N ASN A 10 18.93 -6.03 -4.88
CA ASN A 10 20.27 -5.56 -4.56
C ASN A 10 20.38 -4.05 -4.33
N LEU A 11 19.41 -3.28 -4.80
CA LEU A 11 19.28 -1.86 -4.48
C LEU A 11 18.70 -1.66 -3.08
N MET A 12 17.74 -2.50 -2.68
CA MET A 12 17.11 -2.44 -1.38
C MET A 12 18.01 -2.97 -0.26
N TYR A 13 18.84 -3.96 -0.57
CA TYR A 13 19.77 -4.61 0.36
C TYR A 13 21.21 -4.54 -0.15
N PRO A 14 21.83 -3.35 -0.10
CA PRO A 14 23.16 -3.13 -0.67
C PRO A 14 24.29 -3.75 0.17
N GLY A 15 24.03 -4.24 1.38
CA GLY A 15 25.04 -4.84 2.25
C GLY A 15 26.17 -3.87 2.58
N ALA A 16 27.41 -4.24 2.22
CA ALA A 16 28.59 -3.39 2.44
C ALA A 16 28.71 -2.21 1.46
N ASP A 17 27.91 -2.18 0.40
CA ASP A 17 28.00 -1.18 -0.67
C ASP A 17 27.19 0.10 -0.39
N PHE A 18 26.95 0.41 0.88
CA PHE A 18 26.29 1.65 1.28
C PHE A 18 27.18 2.87 1.11
N ALA A 19 26.65 3.91 0.48
CA ALA A 19 27.25 5.25 0.46
C ALA A 19 26.48 6.16 1.45
N GLY A 20 26.98 6.32 2.66
CA GLY A 20 26.46 7.26 3.66
C GLY A 20 25.04 6.95 4.14
N SER A 21 24.66 5.69 4.24
CA SER A 21 23.35 5.22 4.76
C SER A 21 22.11 5.70 3.99
N ILE A 22 22.30 6.33 2.83
CA ILE A 22 21.22 6.90 2.00
C ILE A 22 21.02 6.11 0.71
N PHE A 23 22.13 5.67 0.09
CA PHE A 23 22.13 4.96 -1.18
C PHE A 23 23.21 3.89 -1.23
N GLY A 24 22.92 2.77 -1.87
CA GLY A 24 23.87 1.71 -2.16
C GLY A 24 23.32 0.80 -3.25
N PHE A 25 24.18 0.02 -3.90
CA PHE A 25 23.79 -0.90 -4.95
C PHE A 25 24.78 -2.06 -5.06
N ALA A 26 24.34 -3.27 -4.74
CA ALA A 26 25.17 -4.47 -4.74
C ALA A 26 25.23 -5.21 -6.09
N GLY A 27 24.82 -4.56 -7.19
CA GLY A 27 24.90 -5.16 -8.55
C GLY A 27 23.57 -5.63 -9.10
N PHE A 28 23.62 -6.21 -10.29
CA PHE A 28 22.44 -6.67 -11.03
C PHE A 28 22.20 -8.17 -10.87
N GLY A 29 20.92 -8.57 -10.89
CA GLY A 29 20.48 -9.94 -10.86
C GLY A 29 20.45 -10.54 -9.45
N LEU A 30 20.01 -11.80 -9.38
CA LEU A 30 19.99 -12.56 -8.13
C LEU A 30 21.23 -13.43 -8.07
N SER A 31 22.17 -13.09 -7.21
CA SER A 31 23.41 -13.85 -7.01
C SER A 31 23.73 -13.91 -5.52
N LEU A 32 24.02 -15.10 -5.05
CA LEU A 32 24.58 -15.29 -3.72
C LEU A 32 26.07 -14.90 -3.72
N PRO A 33 26.60 -14.40 -2.59
CA PRO A 33 28.03 -14.21 -2.43
C PRO A 33 28.81 -15.52 -2.72
N GLU A 34 30.03 -15.40 -3.18
CA GLU A 34 30.88 -16.56 -3.48
C GLU A 34 31.05 -17.43 -2.22
N GLY A 35 30.87 -18.74 -2.37
CA GLY A 35 30.92 -19.71 -1.26
C GLY A 35 29.63 -19.82 -0.44
N TRP A 36 28.58 -19.11 -0.79
CA TRP A 36 27.29 -19.20 -0.14
C TRP A 36 26.32 -20.07 -0.94
N ASP A 37 25.51 -20.86 -0.24
CA ASP A 37 24.32 -21.47 -0.82
C ASP A 37 23.05 -20.83 -0.26
N SER A 38 21.92 -21.14 -0.88
CA SER A 38 20.63 -20.56 -0.47
C SER A 38 20.22 -20.88 0.96
N SER A 39 20.75 -21.96 1.56
CA SER A 39 20.34 -22.46 2.88
C SER A 39 21.11 -21.82 4.03
N ASN A 40 22.30 -21.30 3.79
CA ASN A 40 23.12 -20.67 4.83
C ASN A 40 23.06 -19.12 4.84
N TYR A 41 22.13 -18.55 4.07
CA TYR A 41 21.89 -17.12 3.99
C TYR A 41 21.44 -16.50 5.32
N ASN A 42 20.50 -17.17 6.00
CA ASN A 42 19.96 -16.76 7.30
C ASN A 42 19.50 -17.99 8.08
N ALA A 43 19.54 -17.92 9.42
CA ALA A 43 19.12 -19.04 10.27
C ALA A 43 17.61 -19.36 10.17
N GLY A 44 16.78 -18.39 9.81
CA GLY A 44 15.33 -18.54 9.77
C GLY A 44 14.76 -18.79 8.37
N TYR A 45 15.49 -18.45 7.29
CA TYR A 45 14.98 -18.53 5.92
C TYR A 45 16.10 -18.50 4.87
N THR A 46 15.78 -18.98 3.66
CA THR A 46 16.73 -19.02 2.54
C THR A 46 16.75 -17.68 1.78
N TYR A 47 17.80 -17.46 1.01
CA TYR A 47 17.92 -16.31 0.10
C TYR A 47 16.70 -16.15 -0.84
N PHE A 48 16.24 -17.26 -1.43
CA PHE A 48 15.11 -17.22 -2.34
C PHE A 48 13.77 -16.99 -1.61
N THR A 49 13.68 -17.41 -0.35
CA THR A 49 12.52 -17.08 0.51
C THR A 49 12.46 -15.57 0.78
N ASP A 50 13.60 -14.96 1.11
CA ASP A 50 13.69 -13.51 1.31
C ASP A 50 13.34 -12.76 0.03
N PHE A 51 13.95 -13.14 -1.08
CA PHE A 51 13.67 -12.53 -2.38
C PHE A 51 12.18 -12.54 -2.72
N ILE A 52 11.52 -13.71 -2.69
CA ILE A 52 10.10 -13.79 -3.10
C ILE A 52 9.19 -13.05 -2.11
N PHE A 53 9.49 -13.11 -0.83
CA PHE A 53 8.78 -12.39 0.20
C PHE A 53 8.84 -10.87 -0.03
N GLN A 54 10.03 -10.31 -0.15
CA GLN A 54 10.23 -8.89 -0.40
C GLN A 54 9.67 -8.43 -1.75
N ALA A 55 9.72 -9.29 -2.78
CA ALA A 55 9.14 -9.00 -4.08
C ALA A 55 7.62 -8.81 -4.05
N MET A 56 6.92 -9.52 -3.14
CA MET A 56 5.47 -9.34 -2.96
C MET A 56 5.12 -7.99 -2.33
N PHE A 57 5.96 -7.46 -1.45
CA PHE A 57 5.78 -6.12 -0.89
C PHE A 57 5.96 -5.04 -1.98
N ALA A 58 6.99 -5.18 -2.82
CA ALA A 58 7.20 -4.30 -3.96
C ALA A 58 6.01 -4.33 -4.95
N ALA A 59 5.49 -5.51 -5.24
CA ALA A 59 4.29 -5.69 -6.07
C ALA A 59 3.06 -5.04 -5.43
N THR A 60 2.93 -5.13 -4.11
CA THR A 60 1.84 -4.51 -3.35
C THR A 60 1.88 -2.99 -3.47
N ALA A 61 3.05 -2.35 -3.35
CA ALA A 61 3.18 -0.90 -3.52
C ALA A 61 2.69 -0.42 -4.90
N ALA A 62 2.98 -1.17 -5.97
CA ALA A 62 2.50 -0.84 -7.32
C ALA A 62 0.98 -1.09 -7.47
N THR A 63 0.46 -2.20 -6.92
CA THR A 63 -0.96 -2.54 -7.06
C THR A 63 -1.89 -1.58 -6.33
N ILE A 64 -1.43 -0.93 -5.24
CA ILE A 64 -2.17 0.13 -4.55
C ILE A 64 -2.49 1.28 -5.51
N VAL A 65 -1.51 1.67 -6.33
CA VAL A 65 -1.69 2.77 -7.29
C VAL A 65 -2.74 2.41 -8.34
N SER A 66 -2.79 1.14 -8.78
CA SER A 66 -3.73 0.69 -9.81
C SER A 66 -5.19 0.98 -9.45
N GLY A 67 -5.57 0.79 -8.18
CA GLY A 67 -6.92 1.05 -7.69
C GLY A 67 -7.32 2.52 -7.80
N ALA A 68 -6.43 3.44 -7.44
CA ALA A 68 -6.70 4.88 -7.46
C ALA A 68 -6.81 5.47 -8.87
N VAL A 69 -6.17 4.87 -9.87
CA VAL A 69 -6.14 5.34 -11.27
C VAL A 69 -7.04 4.51 -12.19
N ALA A 70 -7.73 3.51 -11.64
CA ALA A 70 -8.59 2.60 -12.39
C ALA A 70 -9.64 3.33 -13.24
N GLU A 71 -10.12 2.64 -14.27
CA GLU A 71 -11.17 3.04 -15.23
C GLU A 71 -10.80 4.17 -16.18
N ARG A 72 -9.62 4.84 -16.02
CA ARG A 72 -9.28 5.99 -16.87
C ARG A 72 -7.79 6.13 -17.22
N ILE A 73 -6.91 5.30 -16.66
CA ILE A 73 -5.49 5.32 -17.03
C ILE A 73 -5.23 4.41 -18.23
N LYS A 74 -4.33 4.80 -19.12
CA LYS A 74 -3.82 3.93 -20.19
C LYS A 74 -2.92 2.84 -19.64
N LEU A 75 -3.05 1.61 -20.11
CA LEU A 75 -2.29 0.45 -19.64
C LEU A 75 -0.77 0.63 -19.82
N GLY A 76 -0.29 1.09 -20.98
CA GLY A 76 1.13 1.27 -21.23
C GLY A 76 1.81 2.24 -20.27
N PRO A 77 1.32 3.48 -20.09
CA PRO A 77 1.80 4.41 -19.08
C PRO A 77 1.73 3.87 -17.65
N PHE A 78 0.68 3.12 -17.29
CA PHE A 78 0.60 2.51 -15.96
C PHE A 78 1.68 1.44 -15.74
N ILE A 79 1.92 0.59 -16.73
CA ILE A 79 3.02 -0.39 -16.67
C ILE A 79 4.37 0.32 -16.53
N THR A 80 4.61 1.37 -17.33
CA THR A 80 5.85 2.14 -17.27
C THR A 80 6.03 2.82 -15.90
N PHE A 81 4.97 3.43 -15.35
CA PHE A 81 4.99 3.96 -13.99
C PHE A 81 5.35 2.87 -12.99
N SER A 82 4.69 1.72 -13.04
CA SER A 82 4.90 0.62 -12.10
C SER A 82 6.35 0.10 -12.15
N LEU A 83 6.92 -0.06 -13.35
CA LEU A 83 8.30 -0.48 -13.51
C LEU A 83 9.29 0.51 -12.91
N LEU A 84 9.11 1.80 -13.16
CA LEU A 84 9.97 2.86 -12.62
C LEU A 84 9.78 3.05 -11.11
N TYR A 85 8.55 3.02 -10.64
CA TYR A 85 8.23 3.24 -9.23
C TYR A 85 8.73 2.11 -8.35
N VAL A 86 8.47 0.86 -8.75
CA VAL A 86 8.98 -0.33 -8.07
C VAL A 86 10.49 -0.50 -8.30
N GLY A 87 11.00 -0.08 -9.46
CA GLY A 87 12.42 -0.19 -9.80
C GLY A 87 13.33 0.79 -9.07
N ILE A 88 12.82 1.96 -8.70
CA ILE A 88 13.62 3.06 -8.15
C ILE A 88 13.08 3.54 -6.80
N CYS A 89 11.81 3.97 -6.75
CA CYS A 89 11.27 4.61 -5.56
C CYS A 89 11.15 3.63 -4.38
N TYR A 90 10.50 2.50 -4.60
CA TYR A 90 10.26 1.50 -3.55
C TYR A 90 11.55 0.98 -2.90
N PRO A 91 12.59 0.52 -3.65
CA PRO A 91 13.79 -0.03 -3.04
C PRO A 91 14.61 1.00 -2.27
N ILE A 92 14.64 2.25 -2.70
CA ILE A 92 15.33 3.32 -1.97
C ILE A 92 14.67 3.53 -0.60
N VAL A 93 13.34 3.57 -0.54
CA VAL A 93 12.62 3.66 0.73
C VAL A 93 12.86 2.44 1.60
N GLY A 94 12.78 1.24 1.03
CA GLY A 94 13.06 -0.01 1.74
C GLY A 94 14.50 -0.07 2.27
N MET A 95 15.47 0.40 1.50
CA MET A 95 16.86 0.52 1.87
C MET A 95 17.04 1.39 3.12
N TRP A 96 16.33 2.52 3.22
CA TRP A 96 16.45 3.45 4.35
C TRP A 96 16.10 2.84 5.69
N LYS A 97 15.23 1.83 5.72
CA LYS A 97 14.85 1.12 6.95
C LYS A 97 15.30 -0.33 6.94
N TRP A 98 14.74 -1.16 6.06
CA TRP A 98 14.97 -2.61 6.09
C TRP A 98 16.36 -2.99 5.55
N GLY A 99 16.91 -2.20 4.63
CA GLY A 99 18.28 -2.35 4.15
C GLY A 99 19.36 -1.81 5.11
N GLY A 100 18.98 -1.28 6.29
CA GLY A 100 19.93 -0.79 7.29
C GLY A 100 20.35 0.68 7.10
N GLY A 101 19.62 1.47 6.29
CA GLY A 101 19.94 2.86 6.00
C GLY A 101 19.60 3.85 7.14
N PHE A 102 19.62 5.14 6.84
CA PHE A 102 19.58 6.23 7.82
C PHE A 102 18.38 6.21 8.77
N LEU A 103 17.22 5.71 8.34
CA LEU A 103 16.05 5.58 9.23
C LEU A 103 16.24 4.49 10.29
N ASN A 104 17.09 3.50 9.99
CA ASN A 104 17.44 2.45 10.95
C ASN A 104 18.58 2.89 11.90
N GLU A 105 19.38 3.86 11.50
CA GLU A 105 20.53 4.38 12.26
C GLU A 105 20.19 5.56 13.17
N LEU A 106 18.93 6.00 13.23
CA LEU A 106 18.49 7.05 14.15
C LEU A 106 18.74 6.60 15.61
N SER A 107 18.98 7.55 16.50
CA SER A 107 19.17 7.28 17.95
C SER A 107 18.04 6.48 18.59
N THR A 108 16.81 6.69 18.11
CA THR A 108 15.68 5.80 18.26
C THR A 108 15.30 5.37 16.85
N PRO A 109 15.55 4.14 16.42
CA PRO A 109 15.30 3.72 15.05
C PRO A 109 13.84 3.88 14.64
N PHE A 110 13.59 4.37 13.43
CA PHE A 110 12.26 4.29 12.82
C PHE A 110 11.81 2.83 12.80
N TYR A 111 10.57 2.57 13.15
CA TYR A 111 10.05 1.21 13.24
C TYR A 111 8.88 1.00 12.27
N ASP A 112 9.00 0.03 11.41
CA ASP A 112 7.94 -0.42 10.51
C ASP A 112 8.12 -1.92 10.25
N PHE A 113 7.41 -2.74 11.05
CA PHE A 113 7.57 -4.19 11.09
C PHE A 113 7.28 -4.82 9.72
N ALA A 114 6.12 -4.51 9.14
CA ALA A 114 5.69 -5.12 7.90
C ALA A 114 5.26 -4.12 6.81
N GLY A 115 5.42 -2.80 7.00
CA GLY A 115 5.30 -1.85 5.90
C GLY A 115 4.07 -0.97 5.89
N SER A 116 3.55 -0.50 7.04
CA SER A 116 2.50 0.55 7.03
C SER A 116 2.97 1.79 6.25
N THR A 117 4.22 2.23 6.43
CA THR A 117 4.82 3.29 5.61
C THR A 117 5.52 2.73 4.40
N ILE A 118 6.47 1.79 4.57
CA ILE A 118 7.40 1.36 3.51
C ILE A 118 6.70 0.67 2.35
N VAL A 119 5.52 0.10 2.56
CA VAL A 119 4.72 -0.52 1.50
C VAL A 119 3.45 0.29 1.23
N HIS A 120 2.60 0.42 2.27
CA HIS A 120 1.26 0.98 2.08
C HIS A 120 1.30 2.49 1.83
N SER A 121 2.03 3.28 2.62
CA SER A 121 2.13 4.72 2.34
C SER A 121 2.93 5.00 1.07
N VAL A 122 3.94 4.21 0.74
CA VAL A 122 4.65 4.31 -0.55
C VAL A 122 3.64 4.16 -1.69
N GLY A 123 2.86 3.08 -1.74
CA GLY A 123 1.81 2.91 -2.72
C GLY A 123 0.76 4.03 -2.67
N GLY A 124 0.37 4.46 -1.47
CA GLY A 124 -0.60 5.52 -1.23
C GLY A 124 -0.19 6.90 -1.75
N TRP A 125 1.09 7.26 -1.64
CA TRP A 125 1.63 8.49 -2.24
C TRP A 125 1.60 8.45 -3.76
N GLY A 126 1.99 7.30 -4.36
CA GLY A 126 1.85 7.08 -5.81
C GLY A 126 0.42 7.17 -6.28
N ALA A 127 -0.52 6.59 -5.52
CA ALA A 127 -1.95 6.65 -5.76
C ALA A 127 -2.49 8.08 -5.73
N LEU A 128 -2.11 8.87 -4.73
CA LEU A 128 -2.52 10.27 -4.59
C LEU A 128 -2.06 11.11 -5.78
N VAL A 129 -0.78 11.02 -6.14
CA VAL A 129 -0.20 11.77 -7.27
C VAL A 129 -0.82 11.32 -8.59
N GLY A 130 -0.97 9.99 -8.79
CA GLY A 130 -1.59 9.42 -9.98
C GLY A 130 -3.02 9.90 -10.16
N ALA A 131 -3.86 9.80 -9.14
CA ALA A 131 -5.24 10.27 -9.17
C ALA A 131 -5.36 11.77 -9.44
N TYR A 132 -4.49 12.58 -8.81
CA TYR A 132 -4.47 14.04 -9.00
C TYR A 132 -4.08 14.42 -10.43
N LEU A 133 -2.99 13.87 -10.97
CA LEU A 133 -2.51 14.22 -12.33
C LEU A 133 -3.41 13.68 -13.45
N LEU A 134 -4.06 12.55 -13.21
CA LEU A 134 -5.00 11.91 -14.13
C LEU A 134 -6.34 12.67 -14.20
N GLY A 135 -6.79 13.21 -13.06
CA GLY A 135 -8.08 13.85 -12.90
C GLY A 135 -9.20 12.86 -12.58
N PRO A 136 -10.40 13.37 -12.25
CA PRO A 136 -11.54 12.52 -11.88
C PRO A 136 -12.15 11.81 -13.09
N ARG A 137 -12.88 10.73 -12.84
CA ARG A 137 -13.71 10.04 -13.86
C ARG A 137 -14.80 10.95 -14.40
N ILE A 138 -15.18 10.72 -15.64
CA ILE A 138 -16.25 11.48 -16.30
C ILE A 138 -17.54 11.36 -15.48
N GLY A 139 -18.16 12.50 -15.19
CA GLY A 139 -19.41 12.58 -14.44
C GLY A 139 -19.30 12.41 -12.91
N LYS A 140 -18.10 12.20 -12.35
CA LYS A 140 -17.92 12.11 -10.88
C LYS A 140 -18.24 13.44 -10.18
N TYR A 141 -17.71 14.54 -10.69
CA TYR A 141 -17.97 15.88 -10.16
C TYR A 141 -18.67 16.74 -11.22
N THR A 142 -19.85 17.23 -10.89
CA THR A 142 -20.70 18.00 -11.80
C THR A 142 -21.09 19.35 -11.15
N PRO A 143 -21.58 20.32 -11.91
CA PRO A 143 -22.13 21.56 -11.34
C PRO A 143 -23.25 21.34 -10.31
N GLN A 144 -23.95 20.18 -10.39
CA GLN A 144 -25.00 19.79 -9.46
C GLN A 144 -24.47 19.08 -8.21
N GLY A 145 -23.14 18.83 -8.15
CA GLY A 145 -22.46 18.19 -7.04
C GLY A 145 -21.75 16.89 -7.42
N MET A 146 -21.25 16.21 -6.41
CA MET A 146 -20.59 14.92 -6.54
C MET A 146 -21.62 13.81 -6.78
N LYS A 147 -21.33 12.92 -7.74
CA LYS A 147 -22.09 11.68 -7.97
C LYS A 147 -21.29 10.47 -7.51
N ALA A 148 -21.92 9.59 -6.75
CA ALA A 148 -21.35 8.27 -6.46
C ALA A 148 -21.32 7.44 -7.77
N ILE A 149 -20.14 6.87 -8.07
CA ILE A 149 -19.98 5.86 -9.12
C ILE A 149 -19.75 4.54 -8.40
N PRO A 150 -20.78 3.70 -8.22
CA PRO A 150 -20.66 2.47 -7.47
C PRO A 150 -19.79 1.46 -8.22
N GLY A 151 -19.13 0.57 -7.47
CA GLY A 151 -18.44 -0.57 -8.05
C GLY A 151 -19.43 -1.50 -8.76
N HIS A 152 -19.02 -2.09 -9.86
CA HIS A 152 -19.86 -2.93 -10.72
C HIS A 152 -20.22 -4.28 -10.09
N ASN A 153 -19.47 -4.76 -9.07
CA ASN A 153 -19.71 -6.06 -8.43
C ASN A 153 -19.25 -6.06 -6.96
N LEU A 154 -20.15 -5.69 -6.05
CA LEU A 154 -19.85 -5.67 -4.61
C LEU A 154 -19.58 -7.05 -4.00
N PRO A 155 -20.27 -8.15 -4.36
CA PRO A 155 -19.90 -9.50 -3.92
C PRO A 155 -18.46 -9.86 -4.28
N MET A 156 -18.02 -9.58 -5.51
CA MET A 156 -16.64 -9.84 -5.94
C MET A 156 -15.62 -8.97 -5.15
N ALA A 157 -15.95 -7.70 -4.92
CA ALA A 157 -15.13 -6.81 -4.08
C ALA A 157 -15.01 -7.36 -2.64
N THR A 158 -16.10 -7.90 -2.09
CA THR A 158 -16.10 -8.53 -0.76
C THR A 158 -15.19 -9.75 -0.73
N ILE A 159 -15.26 -10.64 -1.72
CA ILE A 159 -14.36 -11.79 -1.85
C ILE A 159 -12.90 -11.28 -1.95
N GLY A 160 -12.66 -10.23 -2.73
CA GLY A 160 -11.33 -9.61 -2.85
C GLY A 160 -10.77 -9.16 -1.50
N VAL A 161 -11.56 -8.50 -0.67
CA VAL A 161 -11.13 -8.06 0.67
C VAL A 161 -10.83 -9.24 1.59
N PHE A 162 -11.62 -10.32 1.57
CA PHE A 162 -11.32 -11.53 2.34
C PHE A 162 -10.06 -12.24 1.84
N LEU A 163 -9.80 -12.27 0.54
CA LEU A 163 -8.55 -12.78 -0.02
C LEU A 163 -7.35 -11.92 0.40
N LEU A 164 -7.50 -10.61 0.45
CA LEU A 164 -6.48 -9.71 0.99
C LEU A 164 -6.24 -9.98 2.48
N TRP A 165 -7.28 -10.14 3.29
CA TRP A 165 -7.13 -10.51 4.70
C TRP A 165 -6.42 -11.85 4.85
N PHE A 166 -6.81 -12.85 4.09
CA PHE A 166 -6.13 -14.15 4.07
C PHE A 166 -4.63 -13.97 3.70
N GLY A 167 -4.32 -13.19 2.68
CA GLY A 167 -2.96 -12.85 2.30
C GLY A 167 -2.18 -12.12 3.40
N TRP A 168 -2.88 -11.38 4.28
CA TRP A 168 -2.24 -10.66 5.39
C TRP A 168 -1.62 -11.58 6.46
N PHE A 169 -2.07 -12.81 6.58
CA PHE A 169 -1.37 -13.82 7.39
C PHE A 169 0.04 -14.09 6.86
N GLY A 170 0.20 -14.14 5.53
CA GLY A 170 1.52 -14.18 4.90
C GLY A 170 2.26 -12.85 5.01
N PHE A 171 1.56 -11.73 4.83
CA PHE A 171 2.14 -10.40 4.87
C PHE A 171 2.75 -10.08 6.24
N ASN A 172 1.95 -10.05 7.30
CA ASN A 172 2.41 -9.76 8.66
C ASN A 172 3.09 -10.96 9.32
N GLY A 173 2.53 -12.16 9.20
CA GLY A 173 3.12 -13.36 9.79
C GLY A 173 4.45 -13.74 9.17
N GLY A 174 4.60 -13.58 7.84
CA GLY A 174 5.87 -13.77 7.16
C GLY A 174 6.93 -12.76 7.60
N SER A 175 6.53 -11.55 8.02
CA SER A 175 7.44 -10.50 8.52
C SER A 175 8.12 -10.86 9.85
N VAL A 176 7.68 -11.91 10.54
CA VAL A 176 8.42 -12.49 11.68
C VAL A 176 9.77 -13.04 11.23
N LEU A 177 9.93 -13.36 9.95
CA LEU A 177 11.15 -13.91 9.34
C LEU A 177 11.64 -15.20 10.04
N SER A 178 10.73 -15.93 10.63
CA SER A 178 10.99 -17.25 11.23
C SER A 178 9.68 -18.03 11.36
N ALA A 179 9.80 -19.36 11.59
CA ALA A 179 8.67 -20.22 11.86
C ALA A 179 8.39 -20.39 13.38
N ASP A 180 8.82 -19.41 14.21
CA ASP A 180 8.53 -19.46 15.65
C ASP A 180 7.02 -19.37 15.89
N PRO A 181 6.41 -20.43 16.46
CA PRO A 181 4.96 -20.50 16.57
C PRO A 181 4.38 -19.44 17.53
N GLY A 182 5.16 -19.02 18.53
CA GLY A 182 4.73 -18.00 19.48
C GLY A 182 4.60 -16.63 18.85
N SER A 183 5.63 -16.19 18.14
CA SER A 183 5.67 -14.90 17.45
C SER A 183 4.68 -14.85 16.29
N VAL A 184 4.64 -15.89 15.45
CA VAL A 184 3.73 -15.94 14.28
C VAL A 184 2.27 -15.93 14.72
N SER A 185 1.89 -16.76 15.71
CA SER A 185 0.50 -16.80 16.19
C SER A 185 0.06 -15.48 16.84
N ARG A 186 0.96 -14.82 17.59
CA ARG A 186 0.70 -13.47 18.13
C ARG A 186 0.40 -12.46 17.04
N VAL A 187 1.23 -12.40 15.99
CA VAL A 187 1.04 -11.51 14.85
C VAL A 187 -0.28 -11.80 14.11
N PHE A 188 -0.68 -13.08 14.00
CA PHE A 188 -1.97 -13.44 13.42
C PHE A 188 -3.15 -12.91 14.23
N VAL A 189 -3.06 -12.99 15.58
CA VAL A 189 -4.10 -12.50 16.48
C VAL A 189 -4.21 -10.98 16.41
N THR A 190 -3.11 -10.25 16.55
CA THR A 190 -3.10 -8.77 16.48
C THR A 190 -3.61 -8.26 15.15
N THR A 191 -3.19 -8.89 14.04
CA THR A 191 -3.64 -8.57 12.68
C THR A 191 -5.14 -8.78 12.53
N SER A 192 -5.67 -9.93 12.96
CA SER A 192 -7.09 -10.26 12.83
C SER A 192 -7.99 -9.38 13.69
N LEU A 193 -7.57 -9.07 14.90
CA LEU A 193 -8.32 -8.19 15.80
C LEU A 193 -8.39 -6.77 15.27
N ALA A 194 -7.29 -6.25 14.72
CA ALA A 194 -7.30 -4.92 14.12
C ALA A 194 -8.21 -4.86 12.88
N ALA A 195 -8.20 -5.88 12.04
CA ALA A 195 -9.10 -5.98 10.88
C ALA A 195 -10.58 -5.98 11.28
N ALA A 196 -10.95 -6.83 12.25
CA ALA A 196 -12.32 -6.92 12.76
C ALA A 196 -12.77 -5.61 13.43
N ALA A 197 -11.90 -5.01 14.25
CA ALA A 197 -12.18 -3.73 14.90
C ALA A 197 -12.31 -2.59 13.88
N GLY A 198 -11.50 -2.61 12.80
CA GLY A 198 -11.60 -1.65 11.71
C GLY A 198 -12.93 -1.72 10.97
N ALA A 199 -13.45 -2.92 10.72
CA ALA A 199 -14.79 -3.13 10.17
C ALA A 199 -15.86 -2.46 11.04
N ILE A 200 -15.80 -2.68 12.35
CA ILE A 200 -16.76 -2.13 13.32
C ILE A 200 -16.64 -0.59 13.40
N GLY A 201 -15.40 -0.06 13.44
CA GLY A 201 -15.15 1.38 13.46
C GLY A 201 -15.75 2.07 12.22
N ALA A 202 -15.49 1.52 11.04
CA ALA A 202 -16.05 2.04 9.79
C ALA A 202 -17.59 1.91 9.73
N LEU A 203 -18.15 0.78 10.18
CA LEU A 203 -19.59 0.56 10.24
C LEU A 203 -20.28 1.63 11.09
N ILE A 204 -19.78 1.85 12.31
CA ILE A 204 -20.35 2.82 13.24
C ILE A 204 -20.25 4.24 12.68
N VAL A 205 -19.06 4.65 12.26
CA VAL A 205 -18.82 6.02 11.77
C VAL A 205 -19.59 6.29 10.47
N SER A 206 -19.65 5.33 9.53
CA SER A 206 -20.43 5.48 8.30
C SER A 206 -21.92 5.59 8.58
N PHE A 207 -22.46 4.78 9.51
CA PHE A 207 -23.86 4.88 9.93
C PHE A 207 -24.17 6.22 10.59
N LEU A 208 -23.31 6.68 11.50
CA LEU A 208 -23.51 7.98 12.16
C LEU A 208 -23.53 9.13 11.16
N LYS A 209 -22.68 9.04 10.12
CA LYS A 209 -22.50 10.10 9.11
C LYS A 209 -23.54 10.05 7.99
N PHE A 210 -23.82 8.87 7.44
CA PHE A 210 -24.66 8.70 6.25
C PHE A 210 -26.05 8.13 6.55
N LYS A 211 -26.28 7.64 7.77
CA LYS A 211 -27.52 6.98 8.22
C LYS A 211 -27.83 5.69 7.42
N THR A 212 -26.80 5.09 6.80
CA THR A 212 -26.88 3.85 6.05
C THR A 212 -25.71 2.94 6.42
N TYR A 213 -25.88 1.64 6.26
CA TYR A 213 -24.82 0.65 6.41
C TYR A 213 -24.11 0.47 5.06
N ASP A 214 -23.08 1.28 4.83
CA ASP A 214 -22.33 1.24 3.60
C ASP A 214 -21.28 0.13 3.64
N ILE A 215 -21.51 -0.93 2.82
CA ILE A 215 -20.62 -2.09 2.76
C ILE A 215 -19.22 -1.70 2.25
N THR A 216 -19.10 -0.71 1.37
CA THR A 216 -17.80 -0.27 0.84
C THR A 216 -16.94 0.37 1.92
N MET A 217 -17.56 1.12 2.83
CA MET A 217 -16.88 1.67 4.00
C MET A 217 -16.43 0.59 4.97
N VAL A 218 -17.27 -0.44 5.18
CA VAL A 218 -16.91 -1.59 6.05
C VAL A 218 -15.73 -2.37 5.46
N LEU A 219 -15.75 -2.65 4.16
CA LEU A 219 -14.65 -3.33 3.46
C LEU A 219 -13.34 -2.53 3.55
N ASN A 220 -13.40 -1.23 3.32
CA ASN A 220 -12.25 -0.35 3.49
C ASN A 220 -11.82 -0.23 4.97
N GLY A 221 -12.75 -0.35 5.91
CA GLY A 221 -12.48 -0.40 7.34
C GLY A 221 -11.67 -1.64 7.76
N ILE A 222 -11.99 -2.82 7.20
CA ILE A 222 -11.20 -4.03 7.36
C ILE A 222 -9.75 -3.78 6.92
N LEU A 223 -9.59 -3.26 5.70
CA LEU A 223 -8.26 -2.99 5.14
C LEU A 223 -7.51 -1.92 5.94
N ALA A 224 -8.19 -0.88 6.42
CA ALA A 224 -7.58 0.14 7.27
C ALA A 224 -7.11 -0.41 8.62
N GLY A 225 -7.85 -1.34 9.20
CA GLY A 225 -7.42 -2.07 10.41
C GLY A 225 -6.17 -2.90 10.14
N LEU A 226 -6.13 -3.63 9.01
CA LEU A 226 -4.98 -4.41 8.57
C LEU A 226 -3.75 -3.52 8.34
N VAL A 227 -3.88 -2.44 7.59
CA VAL A 227 -2.80 -1.48 7.33
C VAL A 227 -2.35 -0.79 8.61
N GLY A 228 -3.29 -0.42 9.48
CA GLY A 228 -3.02 0.28 10.73
C GLY A 228 -2.20 -0.52 11.73
N ILE A 229 -2.34 -1.85 11.76
CA ILE A 229 -1.57 -2.72 12.66
C ILE A 229 -0.22 -3.14 12.07
N THR A 230 -0.05 -3.04 10.75
CA THR A 230 1.07 -3.63 10.01
C THR A 230 2.45 -3.15 10.48
N ALA A 231 2.59 -1.87 10.89
CA ALA A 231 3.88 -1.36 11.38
C ALA A 231 4.30 -1.91 12.75
N GLY A 232 3.37 -2.44 13.55
CA GLY A 232 3.64 -2.85 14.92
C GLY A 232 2.95 -4.14 15.36
N ALA A 233 2.54 -4.99 14.43
CA ALA A 233 1.77 -6.20 14.72
C ALA A 233 2.49 -7.17 15.68
N ASP A 234 3.81 -7.16 15.69
CA ASP A 234 4.69 -7.99 16.53
C ASP A 234 4.85 -7.47 17.95
N GLN A 235 4.69 -6.17 18.17
CA GLN A 235 4.96 -5.52 19.46
C GLN A 235 3.70 -4.95 20.16
N MET A 236 2.56 -4.91 19.47
CA MET A 236 1.29 -4.46 20.04
C MET A 236 0.62 -5.53 20.92
N GLY A 237 -0.13 -5.08 21.94
CA GLY A 237 -1.03 -5.93 22.72
C GLY A 237 -2.37 -6.17 22.01
N VAL A 238 -3.18 -7.07 22.60
CA VAL A 238 -4.54 -7.36 22.11
C VAL A 238 -5.42 -6.11 22.11
N LEU A 239 -5.41 -5.35 23.21
CA LEU A 239 -6.21 -4.13 23.33
C LEU A 239 -5.72 -3.04 22.38
N ASP A 240 -4.39 -2.87 22.24
CA ASP A 240 -3.80 -1.92 21.31
C ASP A 240 -4.27 -2.18 19.86
N SER A 241 -4.26 -3.46 19.47
CA SER A 241 -4.69 -3.89 18.13
C SER A 241 -6.15 -3.54 17.84
N VAL A 242 -7.03 -3.76 18.82
CA VAL A 242 -8.45 -3.39 18.73
C VAL A 242 -8.61 -1.87 18.61
N ILE A 243 -7.92 -1.09 19.44
CA ILE A 243 -7.99 0.38 19.41
C ILE A 243 -7.45 0.92 18.08
N ILE A 244 -6.28 0.45 17.65
CA ILE A 244 -5.65 0.88 16.41
C ILE A 244 -6.54 0.59 15.22
N GLY A 245 -7.10 -0.62 15.14
CA GLY A 245 -8.01 -1.02 14.07
C GLY A 245 -9.30 -0.20 14.07
N PHE A 246 -9.92 -0.02 15.23
CA PHE A 246 -11.17 0.74 15.37
C PHE A 246 -11.00 2.21 14.94
N ILE A 247 -9.94 2.87 15.38
CA ILE A 247 -9.63 4.24 14.98
C ILE A 247 -9.32 4.29 13.48
N GLY A 248 -8.53 3.36 12.95
CA GLY A 248 -8.23 3.25 11.51
C GLY A 248 -9.50 3.15 10.68
N GLY A 249 -10.43 2.25 11.05
CA GLY A 249 -11.72 2.10 10.37
C GLY A 249 -12.58 3.36 10.41
N GLY A 250 -12.65 4.04 11.55
CA GLY A 250 -13.35 5.32 11.66
C GLY A 250 -12.71 6.43 10.82
N LEU A 251 -11.39 6.50 10.83
CA LEU A 251 -10.59 7.50 10.10
C LEU A 251 -10.81 7.40 8.58
N ILE A 252 -10.95 6.19 8.04
CA ILE A 252 -11.20 5.97 6.61
C ILE A 252 -12.46 6.66 6.12
N VAL A 253 -13.55 6.61 6.89
CA VAL A 253 -14.81 7.25 6.49
C VAL A 253 -14.65 8.77 6.34
N PHE A 254 -13.89 9.38 7.24
CA PHE A 254 -13.60 10.83 7.13
C PHE A 254 -12.63 11.11 5.97
N SER A 255 -11.65 10.27 5.77
CA SER A 255 -10.64 10.40 4.72
C SER A 255 -11.26 10.33 3.31
N VAL A 256 -12.11 9.34 3.05
CA VAL A 256 -12.83 9.21 1.76
C VAL A 256 -13.64 10.47 1.48
N VAL A 257 -14.41 10.95 2.45
CA VAL A 257 -15.19 12.19 2.30
C VAL A 257 -14.31 13.42 2.10
N PHE A 258 -13.14 13.46 2.72
CA PHE A 258 -12.18 14.54 2.53
C PHE A 258 -11.66 14.58 1.11
N PHE A 259 -11.18 13.44 0.57
CA PHE A 259 -10.68 13.38 -0.81
C PHE A 259 -11.78 13.69 -1.83
N ASP A 260 -12.99 13.21 -1.62
CA ASP A 260 -14.13 13.58 -2.46
C ASP A 260 -14.42 15.10 -2.44
N LYS A 261 -14.31 15.74 -1.28
CA LYS A 261 -14.51 17.20 -1.16
C LYS A 261 -13.47 18.03 -1.92
N ILE A 262 -12.23 17.57 -1.93
CA ILE A 262 -11.14 18.24 -2.69
C ILE A 262 -11.03 17.72 -4.12
N GLN A 263 -12.03 16.96 -4.58
CA GLN A 263 -12.17 16.44 -5.94
C GLN A 263 -11.01 15.55 -6.42
N ILE A 264 -10.44 14.77 -5.50
CA ILE A 264 -9.53 13.68 -5.82
C ILE A 264 -10.36 12.40 -5.91
N ASP A 265 -10.56 11.91 -7.14
CA ASP A 265 -11.35 10.71 -7.39
C ASP A 265 -10.51 9.46 -7.19
N ASP A 266 -10.82 8.73 -6.13
CA ASP A 266 -10.22 7.46 -5.75
C ASP A 266 -11.30 6.36 -5.81
N PRO A 267 -11.38 5.57 -6.90
CA PRO A 267 -12.47 4.64 -7.14
C PRO A 267 -12.70 3.60 -6.05
N VAL A 268 -11.62 3.19 -5.38
CA VAL A 268 -11.65 2.09 -4.40
C VAL A 268 -11.30 2.51 -2.98
N GLY A 269 -10.93 3.76 -2.77
CA GLY A 269 -10.48 4.25 -1.46
C GLY A 269 -9.02 3.91 -1.14
N ALA A 270 -8.20 3.62 -2.15
CA ALA A 270 -6.80 3.21 -1.97
C ALA A 270 -5.95 4.27 -1.27
N ILE A 271 -6.14 5.56 -1.59
CA ILE A 271 -5.44 6.67 -0.93
C ILE A 271 -5.81 6.71 0.56
N SER A 272 -7.09 6.60 0.86
CA SER A 272 -7.57 6.63 2.24
C SER A 272 -7.04 5.44 3.04
N VAL A 273 -7.14 4.23 2.50
CA VAL A 273 -6.70 3.00 3.18
C VAL A 273 -5.18 2.97 3.35
N HIS A 274 -4.44 3.19 2.27
CA HIS A 274 -3.00 2.91 2.28
C HIS A 274 -2.15 4.12 2.65
N LEU A 275 -2.51 5.34 2.23
CA LEU A 275 -1.78 6.53 2.65
C LEU A 275 -2.18 6.95 4.07
N VAL A 276 -3.46 7.24 4.29
CA VAL A 276 -3.91 7.75 5.59
C VAL A 276 -3.85 6.66 6.66
N GLY A 277 -4.31 5.45 6.34
CA GLY A 277 -4.19 4.29 7.23
C GLY A 277 -2.74 3.89 7.50
N GLY A 278 -1.84 4.00 6.51
CA GLY A 278 -0.41 3.72 6.67
C GLY A 278 0.30 4.73 7.57
N ILE A 279 0.01 6.02 7.40
CA ILE A 279 0.49 7.07 8.32
C ILE A 279 -0.01 6.81 9.74
N TRP A 280 -1.31 6.52 9.90
CA TRP A 280 -1.89 6.18 11.20
C TRP A 280 -1.18 4.99 11.85
N GLY A 281 -1.02 3.87 11.12
CA GLY A 281 -0.38 2.66 11.66
C GLY A 281 1.07 2.88 12.05
N THR A 282 1.80 3.67 11.28
CA THR A 282 3.18 4.04 11.59
C THR A 282 3.26 4.90 12.85
N LEU A 283 2.41 5.92 12.98
CA LEU A 283 2.37 6.77 14.18
C LEU A 283 1.90 6.00 15.42
N ALA A 284 1.03 5.01 15.25
CA ALA A 284 0.54 4.16 16.32
C ALA A 284 1.69 3.44 17.06
N VAL A 285 2.80 3.12 16.40
CA VAL A 285 3.99 2.53 17.05
C VAL A 285 4.60 3.45 18.11
N GLY A 286 4.54 4.76 17.91
CA GLY A 286 4.99 5.74 18.90
C GLY A 286 4.02 5.97 20.06
N ILE A 287 2.77 5.49 19.93
CA ILE A 287 1.68 5.75 20.88
C ILE A 287 1.33 4.49 21.68
N PHE A 288 1.37 3.30 21.06
CA PHE A 288 0.93 2.02 21.59
C PHE A 288 2.05 0.99 21.59
N GLY A 289 1.87 -0.09 22.39
CA GLY A 289 2.76 -1.22 22.43
C GLY A 289 4.06 -0.99 23.19
N ASN A 290 5.02 -1.89 22.98
CA ASN A 290 6.25 -1.94 23.76
C ASN A 290 7.24 -0.79 23.44
N LEU A 291 7.12 -0.20 22.24
CA LEU A 291 8.00 0.87 21.76
C LEU A 291 7.44 2.28 22.02
N ALA A 292 6.23 2.38 22.58
CA ALA A 292 5.56 3.67 22.80
C ALA A 292 6.42 4.66 23.59
N GLY A 293 6.51 5.89 23.07
CA GLY A 293 7.28 6.96 23.71
C GLY A 293 7.56 8.11 22.76
N TRP A 294 7.92 9.27 23.32
CA TRP A 294 8.16 10.48 22.54
C TRP A 294 9.32 10.36 21.53
N GLY A 295 10.38 9.62 21.89
CA GLY A 295 11.50 9.35 20.97
C GLY A 295 11.05 8.52 19.78
N GLN A 296 10.27 7.47 20.02
CA GLN A 296 9.71 6.63 18.95
C GLN A 296 8.75 7.43 18.09
N LEU A 297 7.83 8.18 18.69
CA LEU A 297 6.87 9.00 17.94
C LEU A 297 7.58 10.04 17.04
N TYR A 298 8.66 10.66 17.53
CA TYR A 298 9.46 11.56 16.71
C TYR A 298 10.10 10.85 15.52
N SER A 299 10.68 9.67 15.73
CA SER A 299 11.27 8.87 14.64
C SER A 299 10.23 8.42 13.62
N GLN A 300 9.01 8.07 14.08
CA GLN A 300 7.90 7.73 13.20
C GLN A 300 7.46 8.93 12.35
N LEU A 301 7.34 10.11 12.94
CA LEU A 301 7.03 11.35 12.22
C LEU A 301 8.11 11.69 11.18
N LEU A 302 9.37 11.56 11.56
CA LEU A 302 10.50 11.80 10.64
C LEU A 302 10.48 10.82 9.46
N GLY A 303 10.26 9.52 9.73
CA GLY A 303 10.21 8.49 8.69
C GLY A 303 9.02 8.71 7.74
N VAL A 304 7.83 8.98 8.27
CA VAL A 304 6.64 9.32 7.48
C VAL A 304 6.89 10.53 6.59
N ALA A 305 7.52 11.58 7.13
CA ALA A 305 7.81 12.81 6.38
C ALA A 305 8.87 12.58 5.29
N ALA A 306 9.97 11.89 5.61
CA ALA A 306 11.05 11.61 4.67
C ALA A 306 10.57 10.72 3.51
N VAL A 307 9.89 9.62 3.83
CA VAL A 307 9.32 8.72 2.84
C VAL A 307 8.23 9.43 2.01
N GLY A 308 7.37 10.18 2.67
CA GLY A 308 6.29 10.92 2.00
C GLY A 308 6.81 11.93 0.98
N LEU A 309 7.78 12.75 1.37
CA LEU A 309 8.39 13.75 0.49
C LEU A 309 9.06 13.08 -0.72
N PHE A 310 9.83 12.03 -0.49
CA PHE A 310 10.51 11.31 -1.56
C PHE A 310 9.54 10.62 -2.51
N CYS A 311 8.54 9.90 -1.98
CA CYS A 311 7.54 9.20 -2.80
C CYS A 311 6.65 10.17 -3.58
N PHE A 312 6.25 11.30 -2.97
CA PHE A 312 5.51 12.34 -3.66
C PHE A 312 6.32 12.92 -4.82
N ALA A 313 7.56 13.31 -4.57
CA ALA A 313 8.43 13.92 -5.60
C ALA A 313 8.72 12.94 -6.75
N THR A 314 9.07 11.69 -6.45
CA THR A 314 9.35 10.67 -7.47
C THR A 314 8.11 10.26 -8.25
N SER A 315 6.97 10.07 -7.60
CA SER A 315 5.69 9.81 -8.29
C SER A 315 5.30 10.96 -9.20
N TRP A 316 5.44 12.20 -8.70
CA TRP A 316 5.16 13.39 -9.49
C TRP A 316 6.03 13.45 -10.75
N LEU A 317 7.34 13.24 -10.59
CA LEU A 317 8.28 13.25 -11.71
C LEU A 317 7.89 12.21 -12.76
N ILE A 318 7.62 10.98 -12.35
CA ILE A 318 7.28 9.88 -13.25
C ILE A 318 5.94 10.16 -13.96
N PHE A 319 4.86 10.40 -13.22
CA PHE A 319 3.54 10.63 -13.81
C PHE A 319 3.48 11.89 -14.66
N PHE A 320 4.12 12.97 -14.22
CA PHE A 320 4.16 14.22 -15.00
C PHE A 320 4.92 14.04 -16.31
N SER A 321 6.05 13.33 -16.30
CA SER A 321 6.81 13.01 -17.50
C SER A 321 5.99 12.16 -18.47
N LEU A 322 5.32 11.11 -17.98
CA LEU A 322 4.42 10.29 -18.80
C LEU A 322 3.24 11.09 -19.35
N LYS A 323 2.65 11.97 -18.53
CA LYS A 323 1.56 12.85 -18.97
C LYS A 323 1.98 13.78 -20.11
N ARG A 324 3.24 14.26 -20.09
CA ARG A 324 3.76 15.19 -21.10
C ARG A 324 4.26 14.50 -22.37
N THR A 325 4.63 13.23 -22.30
CA THR A 325 5.20 12.48 -23.42
C THR A 325 4.17 11.60 -24.12
N THR A 326 3.65 10.60 -23.43
CA THR A 326 2.73 9.59 -24.00
C THR A 326 1.26 9.87 -23.70
N GLY A 327 0.99 10.81 -22.80
CA GLY A 327 -0.33 10.96 -22.19
C GLY A 327 -0.67 9.80 -21.28
N ILE A 328 -1.34 10.05 -20.16
CA ILE A 328 -1.65 9.00 -19.16
C ILE A 328 -3.13 8.61 -19.16
N ARG A 329 -4.04 9.43 -19.69
CA ARG A 329 -5.48 9.20 -19.68
C ARG A 329 -5.98 8.68 -21.02
N VAL A 330 -6.90 7.75 -21.01
CA VAL A 330 -7.63 7.26 -22.17
C VAL A 330 -8.51 8.35 -22.77
N HIS A 331 -9.00 8.17 -23.99
CA HIS A 331 -9.95 9.08 -24.61
C HIS A 331 -11.33 9.00 -23.95
N GLU A 332 -12.11 10.06 -24.05
CA GLU A 332 -13.44 10.16 -23.41
C GLU A 332 -14.40 9.04 -23.85
N ASN A 333 -14.36 8.68 -25.13
CA ASN A 333 -15.16 7.57 -25.66
C ASN A 333 -14.75 6.22 -25.06
N GLU A 334 -13.44 5.96 -24.92
CA GLU A 334 -12.91 4.73 -24.33
C GLU A 334 -13.31 4.60 -22.85
N GLU A 335 -13.23 5.72 -22.11
CA GLU A 335 -13.64 5.76 -20.70
C GLU A 335 -15.15 5.52 -20.54
N THR A 336 -15.95 6.01 -21.48
CA THR A 336 -17.42 5.86 -21.46
C THR A 336 -17.87 4.47 -21.88
N GLU A 337 -17.24 3.88 -22.89
CA GLU A 337 -17.57 2.52 -23.38
C GLU A 337 -17.06 1.41 -22.43
N GLY A 338 -15.92 1.68 -21.76
CA GLY A 338 -15.25 0.72 -20.90
C GLY A 338 -13.93 0.21 -21.48
N LEU A 339 -12.91 0.11 -20.61
CA LEU A 339 -11.56 -0.28 -21.00
C LEU A 339 -11.44 -1.77 -21.32
N ASP A 340 -12.36 -2.59 -20.87
CA ASP A 340 -12.45 -4.01 -21.19
C ASP A 340 -12.65 -4.23 -22.70
N ILE A 341 -13.46 -3.39 -23.36
CA ILE A 341 -13.66 -3.44 -24.80
C ILE A 341 -12.46 -2.81 -25.53
N ASN A 342 -12.07 -1.62 -25.11
CA ASN A 342 -11.10 -0.82 -25.87
C ASN A 342 -9.66 -1.30 -25.74
N GLU A 343 -9.25 -1.77 -24.55
CA GLU A 343 -7.88 -2.29 -24.32
C GLU A 343 -7.77 -3.80 -24.54
N HIS A 344 -8.83 -4.57 -24.26
CA HIS A 344 -8.77 -6.02 -24.28
C HIS A 344 -9.64 -6.67 -25.36
N SER A 345 -10.46 -5.90 -26.09
CA SER A 345 -11.40 -6.39 -27.10
C SER A 345 -12.37 -7.48 -26.56
N MET A 346 -12.64 -7.45 -25.26
CA MET A 346 -13.49 -8.41 -24.57
C MET A 346 -14.38 -7.69 -23.57
N ARG A 347 -15.64 -8.14 -23.42
CA ARG A 347 -16.52 -7.66 -22.36
C ARG A 347 -16.25 -8.43 -21.06
N ALA A 348 -16.10 -7.74 -19.95
CA ALA A 348 -15.92 -8.35 -18.62
C ALA A 348 -17.14 -9.20 -18.20
N TYR A 349 -18.35 -8.81 -18.67
CA TYR A 349 -19.62 -9.49 -18.39
C TYR A 349 -20.42 -9.70 -19.68
N PRO A 350 -20.04 -10.67 -20.55
CA PRO A 350 -20.69 -10.85 -21.85
C PRO A 350 -22.18 -11.21 -21.73
N ASP A 351 -22.58 -11.92 -20.68
CA ASP A 351 -23.96 -12.38 -20.49
C ASP A 351 -24.91 -11.27 -20.02
N PHE A 352 -24.39 -10.16 -19.52
CA PHE A 352 -25.17 -8.99 -19.06
C PHE A 352 -25.20 -7.85 -20.09
N ALA A 353 -24.60 -8.04 -21.26
CA ALA A 353 -24.65 -7.04 -22.31
C ALA A 353 -26.05 -6.99 -22.92
N SER A 354 -26.62 -5.77 -23.05
CA SER A 354 -27.82 -5.58 -23.88
C SER A 354 -27.53 -6.07 -25.30
N LYS A 355 -28.46 -6.81 -25.87
CA LYS A 355 -28.39 -7.23 -27.27
C LYS A 355 -28.94 -6.09 -28.13
N ASP A 356 -28.24 -4.95 -28.13
CA ASP A 356 -28.51 -3.84 -29.07
C ASP A 356 -27.52 -3.90 -30.22
#